data_41eb3f2da0b9522621a305b13fdce62a
#
_entry.id   41eb3f2da0b9522621a305b13fdce62a
#
_cell.length_a   1.000
_cell.length_b   1.000
_cell.length_c   1.000
_cell.angle_alpha   90.00
_cell.angle_beta   90.00
_cell.angle_gamma   90.00
#
_symmetry.space_group_name_H-M   'P 1'
#
loop_
_entity.id
_entity.type
_entity.pdbx_description
1 polymer ?
#
loop_
_entity_poly.entity_id
_entity_poly.type
_entity_poly.pdbx_seq_one_letter_code
_entity_poly.pdbx_strand_id
1 'polypeptide(L)'
;IGDAILVFFGDPGSKGNREDAVACISMAVEMLERLESMRSFWRERGVARPLNVRIGIHTGVCTVGNFGSEDRLDYTVIGNGVNLASRLESNSDLNQILISEDTYLLVKQHVRCEQGEAIAVKGVSHPVQTYQVIELVNASPRKDTKLEEDIPGLSLALDPFSLEDHDAARQLLSAALKRLKPKEKKSRDKK
;
A
#
# COMPACT_ATOMS: atom_id res chain seq x y z
N ILE A 1 -4.52 11.62 -14.29
CA ILE A 1 -5.34 12.62 -14.99
C ILE A 1 -5.90 13.56 -13.90
N GLY A 2 -5.54 14.83 -13.92
CA GLY A 2 -5.89 15.74 -12.85
C GLY A 2 -5.15 15.37 -11.56
N ASP A 3 -5.88 15.18 -10.47
CA ASP A 3 -5.38 14.75 -9.16
C ASP A 3 -5.49 13.23 -8.92
N ALA A 4 -5.86 12.46 -9.95
CA ALA A 4 -6.01 11.02 -9.85
C ALA A 4 -4.73 10.27 -10.27
N ILE A 5 -4.44 9.19 -9.57
CA ILE A 5 -3.34 8.26 -9.87
C ILE A 5 -3.96 6.94 -10.35
N LEU A 6 -3.58 6.50 -11.54
CA LEU A 6 -3.93 5.19 -12.08
C LEU A 6 -2.72 4.26 -11.98
N VAL A 7 -2.91 3.14 -11.31
CA VAL A 7 -1.89 2.09 -11.16
C VAL A 7 -2.46 0.78 -11.65
N PHE A 8 -1.67 -0.02 -12.35
CA PHE A 8 -2.05 -1.35 -12.77
C PHE A 8 -0.94 -2.37 -12.48
N PHE A 9 -1.37 -3.60 -12.27
CA PHE A 9 -0.52 -4.76 -12.00
C PHE A 9 -0.74 -5.79 -13.09
N GLY A 10 0.24 -6.67 -13.29
CA GLY A 10 0.16 -7.74 -14.29
C GLY A 10 0.89 -7.45 -15.58
N ASP A 11 1.44 -6.25 -15.78
CA ASP A 11 2.27 -5.87 -16.92
C ASP A 11 3.40 -4.92 -16.45
N PRO A 12 4.65 -5.05 -16.93
CA PRO A 12 5.18 -6.04 -17.90
C PRO A 12 5.42 -7.43 -17.32
N GLY A 13 5.19 -7.64 -16.05
CA GLY A 13 5.36 -8.95 -15.40
C GLY A 13 4.24 -9.24 -14.42
N SER A 14 3.73 -10.45 -14.43
CA SER A 14 2.71 -10.95 -13.53
C SER A 14 3.23 -12.12 -12.72
N LYS A 15 2.83 -12.20 -11.44
CA LYS A 15 3.02 -13.39 -10.60
C LYS A 15 1.78 -14.27 -10.56
N GLY A 16 0.71 -13.83 -11.22
CA GLY A 16 -0.60 -14.45 -11.22
C GLY A 16 -1.69 -13.48 -10.74
N ASN A 17 -2.92 -13.66 -11.24
CA ASN A 17 -4.03 -12.72 -10.95
C ASN A 17 -4.28 -12.51 -9.45
N ARG A 18 -4.11 -13.57 -8.65
CA ARG A 18 -4.29 -13.51 -7.19
C ARG A 18 -3.17 -12.71 -6.54
N GLU A 19 -1.93 -13.05 -6.86
CA GLU A 19 -0.73 -12.44 -6.31
C GLU A 19 -0.67 -10.96 -6.66
N ASP A 20 -1.03 -10.61 -7.89
CA ASP A 20 -1.09 -9.23 -8.37
C ASP A 20 -2.22 -8.44 -7.68
N ALA A 21 -3.40 -9.06 -7.48
CA ALA A 21 -4.50 -8.44 -6.73
C ALA A 21 -4.15 -8.21 -5.25
N VAL A 22 -3.49 -9.18 -4.61
CA VAL A 22 -3.01 -9.03 -3.22
C VAL A 22 -1.95 -7.93 -3.13
N ALA A 23 -1.01 -7.87 -4.08
CA ALA A 23 0.02 -6.84 -4.13
C ALA A 23 -0.60 -5.43 -4.32
N CYS A 24 -1.60 -5.32 -5.20
CA CYS A 24 -2.33 -4.08 -5.43
C CYS A 24 -3.02 -3.58 -4.15
N ILE A 25 -3.74 -4.46 -3.44
CA ILE A 25 -4.41 -4.10 -2.18
C ILE A 25 -3.38 -3.77 -1.09
N SER A 26 -2.28 -4.52 -1.01
CA SER A 26 -1.21 -4.24 -0.05
C SER A 26 -0.61 -2.85 -0.26
N MET A 27 -0.34 -2.47 -1.50
CA MET A 27 0.09 -1.11 -1.86
C MET A 27 -0.95 -0.06 -1.43
N ALA A 28 -2.23 -0.29 -1.70
CA ALA A 28 -3.30 0.64 -1.36
C ALA A 28 -3.45 0.84 0.17
N VAL A 29 -3.36 -0.24 0.96
CA VAL A 29 -3.34 -0.17 2.42
C VAL A 29 -2.14 0.64 2.90
N GLU A 30 -0.96 0.37 2.35
CA GLU A 30 0.27 1.10 2.69
C GLU A 30 0.19 2.59 2.36
N MET A 31 -0.42 2.94 1.23
CA MET A 31 -0.68 4.34 0.88
C MET A 31 -1.53 5.03 1.94
N LEU A 32 -2.63 4.41 2.42
CA LEU A 32 -3.48 4.98 3.47
C LEU A 32 -2.74 5.13 4.80
N GLU A 33 -1.99 4.13 5.22
CA GLU A 33 -1.16 4.18 6.43
C GLU A 33 -0.11 5.29 6.33
N ARG A 34 0.52 5.43 5.18
CA ARG A 34 1.50 6.49 4.92
C ARG A 34 0.87 7.89 5.00
N LEU A 35 -0.30 8.08 4.38
CA LEU A 35 -1.03 9.33 4.46
C LEU A 35 -1.38 9.68 5.91
N GLU A 36 -1.81 8.69 6.71
CA GLU A 36 -2.12 8.91 8.11
C GLU A 36 -0.88 9.29 8.92
N SER A 37 0.24 8.60 8.71
CA SER A 37 1.51 8.92 9.39
C SER A 37 2.05 10.33 9.06
N MET A 38 1.73 10.87 7.88
CA MET A 38 2.15 12.20 7.44
C MET A 38 1.29 13.35 7.99
N ARG A 39 0.16 13.07 8.66
CA ARG A 39 -0.78 14.11 9.14
C ARG A 39 -0.16 15.07 10.16
N SER A 40 0.65 14.55 11.09
CA SER A 40 1.38 15.39 12.07
C SER A 40 2.38 16.31 11.38
N PHE A 41 3.17 15.74 10.48
CA PHE A 41 4.14 16.50 9.68
C PHE A 41 3.51 17.64 8.88
N TRP A 42 2.36 17.41 8.24
CA TRP A 42 1.65 18.45 7.51
C TRP A 42 1.09 19.54 8.42
N ARG A 43 0.55 19.14 9.58
CA ARG A 43 0.02 20.09 10.58
C ARG A 43 1.11 21.01 11.11
N GLU A 44 2.29 20.49 11.42
CA GLU A 44 3.44 21.27 11.86
C GLU A 44 3.91 22.27 10.80
N ARG A 45 3.69 21.98 9.51
CA ARG A 45 4.01 22.87 8.38
C ARG A 45 2.86 23.79 7.96
N GLY A 46 1.83 23.90 8.77
CA GLY A 46 0.71 24.83 8.53
C GLY A 46 -0.32 24.35 7.51
N VAL A 47 -0.28 23.06 7.10
CA VAL A 47 -1.31 22.49 6.24
C VAL A 47 -2.53 22.16 7.11
N ALA A 48 -3.53 23.02 7.09
CA ALA A 48 -4.72 22.91 7.94
C ALA A 48 -5.65 21.76 7.52
N ARG A 49 -5.65 21.39 6.23
CA ARG A 49 -6.49 20.30 5.69
C ARG A 49 -5.60 19.17 5.20
N PRO A 50 -5.60 18.02 5.89
CA PRO A 50 -4.85 16.85 5.43
C PRO A 50 -5.42 16.34 4.11
N LEU A 51 -4.55 15.76 3.29
CA LEU A 51 -4.96 15.02 2.10
C LEU A 51 -5.83 13.82 2.50
N ASN A 52 -6.91 13.65 1.76
CA ASN A 52 -7.76 12.46 1.81
C ASN A 52 -7.82 11.86 0.41
N VAL A 53 -7.87 10.55 0.33
CA VAL A 53 -7.95 9.81 -0.94
C VAL A 53 -9.11 8.84 -0.92
N ARG A 54 -9.60 8.49 -2.08
CA ARG A 54 -10.49 7.36 -2.30
C ARG A 54 -9.78 6.37 -3.20
N ILE A 55 -9.96 5.10 -2.96
CA ILE A 55 -9.28 4.06 -3.74
C ILE A 55 -10.32 3.05 -4.23
N GLY A 56 -10.35 2.84 -5.54
CA GLY A 56 -11.16 1.81 -6.20
C GLY A 56 -10.27 0.78 -6.89
N ILE A 57 -10.48 -0.51 -6.62
CA ILE A 57 -9.69 -1.58 -7.22
C ILE A 57 -10.60 -2.60 -7.91
N HIS A 58 -10.27 -2.91 -9.14
CA HIS A 58 -10.93 -3.95 -9.92
C HIS A 58 -9.90 -4.84 -10.62
N THR A 59 -10.20 -6.12 -10.70
CA THR A 59 -9.44 -7.10 -11.46
C THR A 59 -10.24 -7.55 -12.68
N GLY A 60 -9.73 -7.34 -13.86
CA GLY A 60 -10.42 -7.67 -15.10
C GLY A 60 -9.52 -7.55 -16.33
N VAL A 61 -10.07 -7.91 -17.49
CA VAL A 61 -9.34 -7.82 -18.76
C VAL A 61 -9.22 -6.37 -19.19
N CYS A 62 -7.98 -5.95 -19.43
CA CYS A 62 -7.64 -4.63 -19.93
C CYS A 62 -6.62 -4.73 -21.06
N THR A 63 -6.52 -3.69 -21.88
CA THR A 63 -5.49 -3.56 -22.90
C THR A 63 -4.42 -2.60 -22.42
N VAL A 64 -3.18 -3.05 -22.37
CA VAL A 64 -2.01 -2.25 -21.96
C VAL A 64 -1.17 -1.94 -23.19
N GLY A 65 -0.66 -0.73 -23.28
CA GLY A 65 0.19 -0.32 -24.40
C GLY A 65 0.43 1.18 -24.44
N ASN A 66 1.08 1.61 -25.51
CA ASN A 66 1.28 3.03 -25.80
C ASN A 66 0.05 3.59 -26.51
N PHE A 67 -0.60 4.56 -25.88
CA PHE A 67 -1.76 5.24 -26.42
C PHE A 67 -1.51 6.73 -26.52
N GLY A 68 -1.99 7.36 -27.58
CA GLY A 68 -1.84 8.80 -27.77
C GLY A 68 -1.72 9.18 -29.23
N SER A 69 -1.22 10.40 -29.48
CA SER A 69 -0.88 10.90 -30.82
C SER A 69 0.59 10.64 -31.13
N GLU A 70 1.00 10.90 -32.40
CA GLU A 70 2.39 10.76 -32.83
C GLU A 70 3.36 11.61 -32.00
N ASP A 71 2.90 12.75 -31.46
CA ASP A 71 3.70 13.67 -30.67
C ASP A 71 3.68 13.38 -29.15
N ARG A 72 2.71 12.55 -28.69
CA ARG A 72 2.56 12.22 -27.28
C ARG A 72 1.99 10.82 -27.08
N LEU A 73 2.85 9.91 -26.73
CA LEU A 73 2.52 8.52 -26.39
C LEU A 73 2.68 8.31 -24.88
N ASP A 74 1.61 7.85 -24.25
CA ASP A 74 1.62 7.44 -22.83
C ASP A 74 1.43 5.93 -22.75
N TYR A 75 2.33 5.25 -22.03
CA TYR A 75 2.14 3.84 -21.70
C TYR A 75 1.09 3.74 -20.61
N THR A 76 -0.05 3.17 -20.94
CA THR A 76 -1.20 3.14 -20.05
C THR A 76 -2.10 1.94 -20.31
N VAL A 77 -3.16 1.82 -19.53
CA VAL A 77 -4.16 0.77 -19.60
C VAL A 77 -5.53 1.35 -19.99
N ILE A 78 -6.22 0.68 -20.88
CA ILE A 78 -7.58 1.02 -21.30
C ILE A 78 -8.49 -0.20 -21.21
N GLY A 79 -9.78 0.02 -21.02
CA GLY A 79 -10.79 -1.03 -20.98
C GLY A 79 -11.92 -0.77 -19.99
N ASN A 80 -12.92 -1.64 -20.02
CA ASN A 80 -14.05 -1.54 -19.09
C ASN A 80 -13.61 -1.71 -17.63
N GLY A 81 -12.54 -2.47 -17.37
CA GLY A 81 -11.98 -2.64 -16.03
C GLY A 81 -11.49 -1.33 -15.43
N VAL A 82 -10.88 -0.44 -16.24
CA VAL A 82 -10.45 0.89 -15.80
C VAL A 82 -11.65 1.75 -15.40
N ASN A 83 -12.71 1.71 -16.21
CA ASN A 83 -13.94 2.44 -15.91
C ASN A 83 -14.60 1.93 -14.62
N LEU A 84 -14.57 0.62 -14.38
CA LEU A 84 -15.11 0.04 -13.16
C LEU A 84 -14.29 0.43 -11.94
N ALA A 85 -12.95 0.39 -12.01
CA ALA A 85 -12.07 0.85 -10.94
C ALA A 85 -12.34 2.33 -10.59
N SER A 86 -12.51 3.19 -11.59
CA SER A 86 -12.87 4.60 -11.38
C SER A 86 -14.25 4.76 -10.72
N ARG A 87 -15.23 3.89 -11.04
CA ARG A 87 -16.54 3.91 -10.38
C ARG A 87 -16.47 3.44 -8.93
N LEU A 88 -15.66 2.44 -8.65
CA LEU A 88 -15.40 1.99 -7.28
C LEU A 88 -14.75 3.12 -6.47
N GLU A 89 -13.73 3.80 -7.04
CA GLU A 89 -13.13 4.98 -6.41
C GLU A 89 -14.18 6.04 -6.07
N SER A 90 -15.01 6.42 -7.03
CA SER A 90 -16.01 7.48 -6.86
C SER A 90 -17.11 7.11 -5.85
N ASN A 91 -17.36 5.82 -5.60
CA ASN A 91 -18.31 5.31 -4.61
C ASN A 91 -17.64 4.92 -3.28
N SER A 92 -16.32 5.00 -3.18
CA SER A 92 -15.61 4.77 -1.93
C SER A 92 -15.75 5.97 -1.00
N ASP A 93 -15.76 5.73 0.29
CA ASP A 93 -15.62 6.78 1.28
C ASP A 93 -14.18 7.29 1.36
N LEU A 94 -14.00 8.45 2.00
CA LEU A 94 -12.68 9.05 2.18
C LEU A 94 -11.77 8.14 3.02
N ASN A 95 -10.56 7.94 2.52
CA ASN A 95 -9.53 7.09 3.14
C ASN A 95 -9.96 5.62 3.26
N GLN A 96 -10.75 5.16 2.32
CA GLN A 96 -11.17 3.77 2.22
C GLN A 96 -10.79 3.16 0.87
N ILE A 97 -10.77 1.84 0.84
CA ILE A 97 -10.50 1.04 -0.35
C ILE A 97 -11.75 0.23 -0.66
N LEU A 98 -12.36 0.48 -1.82
CA LEU A 98 -13.51 -0.26 -2.31
C LEU A 98 -13.07 -1.16 -3.46
N ILE A 99 -13.43 -2.44 -3.39
CA ILE A 99 -13.06 -3.44 -4.41
C ILE A 99 -14.30 -4.09 -5.01
N SER A 100 -14.18 -4.58 -6.25
CA SER A 100 -15.22 -5.38 -6.89
C SER A 100 -15.25 -6.81 -6.36
N GLU A 101 -16.37 -7.52 -6.62
CA GLU A 101 -16.51 -8.94 -6.31
C GLU A 101 -15.42 -9.78 -6.99
N ASP A 102 -15.07 -9.50 -8.25
CA ASP A 102 -14.01 -10.21 -8.97
C ASP A 102 -12.68 -10.14 -8.21
N THR A 103 -12.33 -8.96 -7.71
CA THR A 103 -11.13 -8.78 -6.88
C THR A 103 -11.28 -9.50 -5.54
N TYR A 104 -12.42 -9.34 -4.87
CA TYR A 104 -12.69 -9.98 -3.58
C TYR A 104 -12.52 -11.51 -3.63
N LEU A 105 -13.05 -12.17 -4.66
CA LEU A 105 -12.93 -13.62 -4.83
C LEU A 105 -11.48 -14.10 -4.93
N LEU A 106 -10.58 -13.29 -5.47
CA LEU A 106 -9.15 -13.59 -5.54
C LEU A 106 -8.45 -13.42 -4.19
N VAL A 107 -8.86 -12.44 -3.39
CA VAL A 107 -8.10 -12.00 -2.21
C VAL A 107 -8.69 -12.37 -0.86
N LYS A 108 -9.91 -12.92 -0.80
CA LYS A 108 -10.69 -13.19 0.44
C LYS A 108 -9.97 -14.02 1.51
N GLN A 109 -8.93 -14.75 1.15
CA GLN A 109 -8.08 -15.50 2.11
C GLN A 109 -6.95 -14.66 2.70
N HIS A 110 -6.64 -13.52 2.07
CA HIS A 110 -5.51 -12.66 2.43
C HIS A 110 -5.96 -11.30 2.96
N VAL A 111 -7.23 -10.95 2.73
CA VAL A 111 -7.78 -9.62 3.04
C VAL A 111 -9.14 -9.79 3.72
N ARG A 112 -9.33 -9.17 4.87
CA ARG A 112 -10.63 -9.08 5.52
C ARG A 112 -11.40 -7.92 4.88
N CYS A 113 -12.60 -8.22 4.39
CA CYS A 113 -13.47 -7.24 3.75
C CYS A 113 -14.86 -7.28 4.37
N GLU A 114 -15.55 -6.16 4.31
CA GLU A 114 -16.98 -6.05 4.58
C GLU A 114 -17.75 -5.85 3.28
N GLN A 115 -18.89 -6.52 3.14
CA GLN A 115 -19.74 -6.37 1.96
C GLN A 115 -20.39 -4.99 1.97
N GLY A 116 -20.21 -4.25 0.88
CA GLY A 116 -20.84 -2.96 0.63
C GLY A 116 -22.09 -3.06 -0.24
N GLU A 117 -22.62 -1.94 -0.64
CA GLU A 117 -23.76 -1.87 -1.57
C GLU A 117 -23.33 -2.22 -3.00
N ALA A 118 -24.24 -2.84 -3.74
CA ALA A 118 -24.01 -3.09 -5.15
C ALA A 118 -24.19 -1.79 -5.96
N ILE A 119 -23.25 -1.50 -6.86
CA ILE A 119 -23.27 -0.29 -7.69
C ILE A 119 -23.68 -0.61 -9.13
N ALA A 120 -24.52 0.24 -9.73
CA ALA A 120 -24.84 0.16 -11.14
C ALA A 120 -23.76 0.86 -11.96
N VAL A 121 -23.19 0.14 -12.93
CA VAL A 121 -22.12 0.68 -13.79
C VAL A 121 -22.58 0.65 -15.24
N LYS A 122 -22.48 1.80 -15.91
CA LYS A 122 -22.84 1.91 -17.34
C LYS A 122 -22.00 0.96 -18.18
N GLY A 123 -22.66 0.10 -18.95
CA GLY A 123 -22.01 -0.90 -19.79
C GLY A 123 -21.79 -2.27 -19.12
N VAL A 124 -22.21 -2.42 -17.87
CA VAL A 124 -22.28 -3.71 -17.16
C VAL A 124 -23.75 -4.08 -16.98
N SER A 125 -24.14 -5.30 -17.38
CA SER A 125 -25.53 -5.75 -17.41
C SER A 125 -26.15 -5.98 -16.04
N HIS A 126 -25.33 -6.15 -15.02
CA HIS A 126 -25.75 -6.42 -13.63
C HIS A 126 -25.08 -5.44 -12.67
N PRO A 127 -25.72 -5.08 -11.54
CA PRO A 127 -25.05 -4.36 -10.48
C PRO A 127 -23.80 -5.11 -10.01
N VAL A 128 -22.71 -4.39 -9.82
CA VAL A 128 -21.46 -4.95 -9.33
C VAL A 128 -21.47 -4.92 -7.81
N GLN A 129 -21.37 -6.09 -7.17
CA GLN A 129 -21.23 -6.18 -5.73
C GLN A 129 -19.89 -5.60 -5.31
N THR A 130 -19.90 -4.77 -4.27
CA THR A 130 -18.69 -4.14 -3.74
C THR A 130 -18.31 -4.68 -2.39
N TYR A 131 -17.02 -4.55 -2.06
CA TYR A 131 -16.46 -4.93 -0.77
C TYR A 131 -15.50 -3.86 -0.30
N GLN A 132 -15.64 -3.45 0.95
CA GLN A 132 -14.71 -2.52 1.60
C GLN A 132 -13.57 -3.33 2.23
N VAL A 133 -12.34 -2.96 1.93
CA VAL A 133 -11.15 -3.55 2.57
C VAL A 133 -11.01 -3.02 3.99
N ILE A 134 -10.91 -3.93 4.96
CA ILE A 134 -10.73 -3.58 6.37
C ILE A 134 -9.28 -3.76 6.80
N GLU A 135 -8.69 -4.93 6.54
CA GLU A 135 -7.31 -5.21 6.90
C GLU A 135 -6.73 -6.38 6.10
N LEU A 136 -5.42 -6.45 6.04
CA LEU A 136 -4.71 -7.62 5.52
C LEU A 136 -4.66 -8.72 6.57
N VAL A 137 -5.09 -9.93 6.21
CA VAL A 137 -4.95 -11.12 7.07
C VAL A 137 -3.52 -11.62 6.94
N ASN A 138 -2.83 -11.84 8.07
CA ASN A 138 -1.43 -12.29 8.10
C ASN A 138 -0.43 -11.34 7.40
N ALA A 139 -0.66 -10.04 7.48
CA ALA A 139 0.42 -9.11 7.16
C ALA A 139 1.60 -9.44 8.08
N SER A 140 2.65 -10.04 7.53
CA SER A 140 3.92 -10.17 8.26
C SER A 140 4.31 -8.77 8.72
N PRO A 141 4.83 -8.58 9.94
CA PRO A 141 5.28 -7.28 10.38
C PRO A 141 6.24 -6.73 9.30
N ARG A 142 5.89 -5.58 8.76
CA ARG A 142 6.61 -4.98 7.63
C ARG A 142 8.03 -4.70 8.03
N LYS A 143 8.98 -5.04 7.15
CA LYS A 143 10.40 -4.72 7.35
C LYS A 143 10.68 -3.21 7.46
N ASP A 144 9.71 -2.36 7.10
CA ASP A 144 9.87 -0.91 6.97
C ASP A 144 8.96 -0.11 7.92
N THR A 145 8.51 -0.72 9.03
CA THR A 145 7.79 0.01 10.06
C THR A 145 8.76 0.81 10.94
N LYS A 146 8.29 1.95 11.42
CA LYS A 146 8.99 2.73 12.44
C LYS A 146 9.41 1.81 13.59
N LEU A 147 10.69 1.77 13.87
CA LEU A 147 11.27 1.00 14.97
C LEU A 147 11.45 1.94 16.17
N GLU A 148 10.69 1.71 17.24
CA GLU A 148 10.85 2.41 18.50
C GLU A 148 11.10 1.35 19.59
N GLU A 149 12.31 1.34 20.11
CA GLU A 149 12.71 0.42 21.18
C GLU A 149 13.44 1.18 22.29
N ASP A 150 13.00 0.98 23.51
CA ASP A 150 13.59 1.60 24.70
C ASP A 150 13.94 0.52 25.71
N ILE A 151 15.23 0.32 25.91
CA ILE A 151 15.78 -0.60 26.90
C ILE A 151 16.79 0.14 27.78
N PRO A 152 17.04 -0.27 29.03
CA PRO A 152 18.00 0.41 29.88
C PRO A 152 19.36 0.60 29.23
N GLY A 153 19.72 1.86 28.96
CA GLY A 153 20.97 2.25 28.31
C GLY A 153 20.94 2.33 26.78
N LEU A 154 19.79 2.06 26.16
CA LEU A 154 19.60 2.26 24.69
C LEU A 154 18.19 2.72 24.41
N SER A 155 18.07 3.88 23.78
CA SER A 155 16.83 4.35 23.14
C SER A 155 17.06 4.46 21.65
N LEU A 156 16.23 3.78 20.86
CA LEU A 156 16.32 3.76 19.41
C LEU A 156 14.96 4.15 18.83
N ALA A 157 14.94 5.25 18.06
CA ALA A 157 13.80 5.63 17.24
C ALA A 157 14.27 5.74 15.78
N LEU A 158 13.76 4.88 14.92
CA LEU A 158 14.08 4.86 13.51
C LEU A 158 12.78 4.90 12.71
N ASP A 159 12.58 5.97 11.97
CA ASP A 159 11.51 6.08 10.97
C ASP A 159 12.15 6.06 9.57
N PRO A 160 12.09 4.91 8.85
CA PRO A 160 12.71 4.79 7.53
C PRO A 160 12.17 5.78 6.51
N PHE A 161 10.99 6.32 6.76
CA PHE A 161 10.31 7.21 5.82
C PHE A 161 10.62 8.70 6.04
N SER A 162 11.05 9.08 7.24
CA SER A 162 11.48 10.45 7.54
C SER A 162 12.98 10.66 7.42
N LEU A 163 13.74 9.60 7.12
CA LEU A 163 15.19 9.68 6.93
C LEU A 163 15.52 10.44 5.65
N GLU A 164 16.20 11.56 5.77
CA GLU A 164 16.74 12.33 4.64
C GLU A 164 18.05 11.73 4.11
N ASP A 165 18.86 11.13 4.99
CA ASP A 165 20.16 10.51 4.64
C ASP A 165 20.25 9.08 5.19
N HIS A 166 19.94 8.12 4.33
CA HIS A 166 20.00 6.69 4.63
C HIS A 166 21.42 6.19 4.87
N ASP A 167 22.44 6.78 4.21
CA ASP A 167 23.82 6.33 4.34
C ASP A 167 24.41 6.80 5.67
N ALA A 168 24.12 8.02 6.10
CA ALA A 168 24.48 8.51 7.42
C ALA A 168 23.85 7.66 8.53
N ALA A 169 22.58 7.31 8.40
CA ALA A 169 21.89 6.43 9.37
C ALA A 169 22.53 5.04 9.44
N ARG A 170 22.89 4.43 8.32
CA ARG A 170 23.61 3.14 8.27
C ARG A 170 24.96 3.22 8.93
N GLN A 171 25.71 4.29 8.70
CA GLN A 171 27.02 4.49 9.32
C GLN A 171 26.90 4.62 10.85
N LEU A 172 25.91 5.37 11.32
CA LEU A 172 25.64 5.57 12.76
C LEU A 172 25.26 4.26 13.45
N LEU A 173 24.35 3.48 12.86
CA LEU A 173 23.97 2.17 13.37
C LEU A 173 25.14 1.19 13.38
N SER A 174 25.96 1.18 12.33
CA SER A 174 27.15 0.34 12.25
C SER A 174 28.20 0.72 13.30
N ALA A 175 28.36 2.01 13.57
CA ALA A 175 29.26 2.49 14.62
C ALA A 175 28.73 2.12 16.02
N ALA A 176 27.43 2.19 16.26
CA ALA A 176 26.80 1.76 17.51
C ALA A 176 26.99 0.25 17.73
N LEU A 177 26.76 -0.59 16.73
CA LEU A 177 26.96 -2.03 16.80
C LEU A 177 28.42 -2.41 17.10
N LYS A 178 29.40 -1.71 16.55
CA LYS A 178 30.83 -1.94 16.84
C LYS A 178 31.21 -1.65 18.30
N ARG A 179 30.47 -0.78 19.00
CA ARG A 179 30.68 -0.46 20.41
C ARG A 179 30.03 -1.47 21.35
N LEU A 180 29.08 -2.27 20.90
CA LEU A 180 28.48 -3.34 21.69
C LEU A 180 29.42 -4.55 21.71
N LYS A 181 30.10 -4.74 22.82
CA LYS A 181 30.94 -5.93 23.02
C LYS A 181 30.06 -7.18 23.13
N PRO A 182 30.40 -8.30 22.47
CA PRO A 182 29.69 -9.55 22.69
C PRO A 182 29.81 -9.98 24.14
N LYS A 183 28.69 -10.38 24.78
CA LYS A 183 28.73 -10.99 26.09
C LYS A 183 29.53 -12.29 26.01
N GLU A 184 30.68 -12.38 26.72
CA GLU A 184 31.37 -13.64 26.90
C GLU A 184 30.41 -14.64 27.57
N LYS A 185 30.13 -15.74 26.89
CA LYS A 185 29.43 -16.88 27.49
C LYS A 185 30.32 -17.43 28.61
N LYS A 186 29.97 -17.15 29.87
CA LYS A 186 30.55 -17.89 31.00
C LYS A 186 30.22 -19.36 30.78
N SER A 187 31.24 -20.12 30.38
CA SER A 187 31.25 -21.58 30.43
C SER A 187 30.93 -21.98 31.88
N ARG A 188 29.79 -22.60 32.10
CA ARG A 188 29.51 -23.33 33.32
C ARG A 188 30.17 -24.69 33.16
N ASP A 189 31.46 -24.77 33.53
CA ASP A 189 32.08 -26.05 33.81
C ASP A 189 31.42 -26.61 35.08
N LYS A 190 30.78 -27.73 34.88
CA LYS A 190 30.33 -28.61 35.98
C LYS A 190 31.56 -29.30 36.58
N LYS A 191 31.68 -29.21 37.85
CA LYS A 191 32.23 -30.27 38.71
C LYS A 191 31.08 -30.99 39.39
#